data_c5505260ed526d6626c8a8c4cbab4330
#
_entry.id   c5505260ed526d6626c8a8c4cbab4330
#
_cell.length_a   1.000
_cell.length_b   1.000
_cell.length_c   1.000
_cell.angle_alpha   90.00
_cell.angle_beta   90.00
_cell.angle_gamma   90.00
#
_symmetry.space_group_name_H-M   'P 1'
#
loop_
_entity.id
_entity.type
_entity.pdbx_description
1 polymer ?
#
loop_
_entity_poly.entity_id
_entity_poly.type
_entity_poly.pdbx_seq_one_letter_code
_entity_poly.pdbx_strand_id
1 'polypeptide(L)'
;MLGKSAADRIALRRRSGPLSKSETEGKKPGRRSRVNERRGQILEKAAQLFCVKGYDSTSMSDIADEVGITKAGLYYFVEGKEHLLYLITDYGLDLLDETVVQPLKKLEDPKDFLTELIKLHTHMVLNRPREVTIILHERTALTGVYREKILRRKKEYINYVRSLLVRLQQRGEARQDLDPTAATFFLLGSLNWIYQWYKVDGPLAEEQLATELTKLFTRGFLK
;
A
#
# COMPACT_ATOMS: atom_id res chain seq x y z
N MET A 1 26.55 2.03 15.36
CA MET A 1 26.37 2.56 13.99
C MET A 1 24.88 2.70 13.75
N LEU A 2 24.38 3.92 13.84
CA LEU A 2 22.97 4.25 13.67
C LEU A 2 22.58 4.04 12.20
N GLY A 3 21.61 3.16 11.98
CA GLY A 3 21.15 2.76 10.64
C GLY A 3 20.51 3.95 9.90
N LYS A 4 20.81 4.03 8.62
CA LYS A 4 20.19 4.98 7.70
C LYS A 4 18.67 4.93 7.81
N SER A 5 18.04 6.11 7.84
CA SER A 5 16.59 6.32 7.91
C SER A 5 15.84 5.53 6.81
N ALA A 6 14.57 5.18 7.08
CA ALA A 6 13.68 4.58 6.08
C ALA A 6 13.63 5.41 4.77
N ALA A 7 13.79 6.73 4.87
CA ALA A 7 13.88 7.66 3.75
C ALA A 7 15.08 7.40 2.83
N ASP A 8 16.26 7.07 3.37
CA ASP A 8 17.46 6.77 2.58
C ASP A 8 17.32 5.45 1.80
N ARG A 9 16.50 4.52 2.27
CA ARG A 9 16.25 3.23 1.61
C ARG A 9 15.27 3.34 0.45
N ILE A 10 14.37 4.32 0.49
CA ILE A 10 13.39 4.57 -0.58
C ILE A 10 14.03 5.31 -1.77
N ALA A 11 15.03 6.16 -1.52
CA ALA A 11 15.74 6.91 -2.56
C ALA A 11 16.55 6.01 -3.51
N LEU A 12 17.00 4.83 -3.08
CA LEU A 12 17.79 3.87 -3.89
C LEU A 12 16.96 3.04 -4.88
N ARG A 13 15.62 3.08 -4.81
CA ARG A 13 14.74 2.32 -5.72
C ARG A 13 14.42 3.03 -7.04
N ARG A 14 15.37 3.67 -7.69
CA ARG A 14 15.20 4.33 -9.01
C ARG A 14 15.25 3.36 -10.19
N ARG A 15 14.60 2.19 -10.14
CA ARG A 15 14.43 1.33 -11.33
C ARG A 15 13.08 0.59 -11.29
N SER A 16 12.00 1.29 -11.56
CA SER A 16 10.83 0.68 -12.19
C SER A 16 10.94 0.96 -13.69
N GLY A 17 11.10 -0.10 -14.47
CA GLY A 17 11.18 -0.04 -15.92
C GLY A 17 9.90 0.53 -16.54
N PRO A 18 9.97 1.05 -17.77
CA PRO A 18 8.82 1.62 -18.44
C PRO A 18 7.79 0.53 -18.76
N LEU A 19 6.53 0.83 -18.47
CA LEU A 19 5.39 0.08 -18.99
C LEU A 19 5.51 0.02 -20.52
N SER A 20 5.41 -1.18 -21.08
CA SER A 20 5.48 -1.43 -22.50
C SER A 20 4.50 -0.51 -23.25
N LYS A 21 5.06 0.29 -24.14
CA LYS A 21 4.28 1.05 -25.13
C LYS A 21 3.65 0.06 -26.11
N SER A 22 2.34 -0.17 -26.00
CA SER A 22 1.57 -0.59 -27.16
C SER A 22 1.32 0.68 -28.00
N GLU A 23 1.89 0.71 -29.18
CA GLU A 23 1.62 1.72 -30.20
C GLU A 23 0.15 1.63 -30.61
N THR A 24 -0.63 2.60 -30.17
CA THR A 24 -1.91 2.95 -30.79
C THR A 24 -1.88 4.43 -31.10
N GLU A 25 -2.09 4.74 -32.39
CA GLU A 25 -2.03 6.05 -32.99
C GLU A 25 -2.81 7.15 -32.24
N GLY A 26 -2.15 8.29 -32.19
CA GLY A 26 -2.46 9.59 -31.67
C GLY A 26 -3.89 10.11 -31.69
N LYS A 27 -4.63 9.92 -30.60
CA LYS A 27 -5.68 10.85 -30.22
C LYS A 27 -5.14 11.69 -29.07
N LYS A 28 -4.92 13.02 -29.25
CA LYS A 28 -4.53 13.93 -28.18
C LYS A 28 -5.49 13.75 -27.00
N PRO A 29 -4.99 13.49 -25.79
CA PRO A 29 -5.84 13.24 -24.62
C PRO A 29 -6.76 14.46 -24.40
N GLY A 30 -8.05 14.20 -24.20
CA GLY A 30 -9.04 15.24 -23.96
C GLY A 30 -8.71 16.03 -22.68
N ARG A 31 -9.26 17.26 -22.53
CA ARG A 31 -9.03 18.13 -21.35
C ARG A 31 -9.17 17.39 -20.02
N ARG A 32 -10.14 16.49 -19.90
CA ARG A 32 -10.42 15.70 -18.68
C ARG A 32 -9.31 14.67 -18.37
N SER A 33 -8.73 14.05 -19.40
CA SER A 33 -7.59 13.15 -19.29
C SER A 33 -6.36 13.87 -18.77
N ARG A 34 -6.03 15.04 -19.33
CA ARG A 34 -4.89 15.87 -18.88
C ARG A 34 -5.00 16.34 -17.43
N VAL A 35 -6.21 16.68 -16.97
CA VAL A 35 -6.46 17.06 -15.57
C VAL A 35 -6.21 15.87 -14.63
N ASN A 36 -6.70 14.68 -15.01
CA ASN A 36 -6.49 13.47 -14.20
C ASN A 36 -5.00 13.05 -14.16
N GLU A 37 -4.31 13.11 -15.29
CA GLU A 37 -2.85 12.86 -15.37
C GLU A 37 -2.07 13.84 -14.48
N ARG A 38 -2.44 15.13 -14.52
CA ARG A 38 -1.79 16.14 -13.69
C ARG A 38 -2.04 15.91 -12.21
N ARG A 39 -3.27 15.54 -11.85
CA ARG A 39 -3.62 15.17 -10.47
C ARG A 39 -2.79 13.97 -10.00
N GLY A 40 -2.64 12.94 -10.83
CA GLY A 40 -1.79 11.79 -10.53
C GLY A 40 -0.33 12.18 -10.26
N GLN A 41 0.25 13.06 -11.10
CA GLN A 41 1.61 13.58 -10.90
C GLN A 41 1.75 14.34 -9.57
N ILE A 42 0.75 15.16 -9.21
CA ILE A 42 0.73 15.88 -7.93
C ILE A 42 0.77 14.91 -6.75
N LEU A 43 -0.09 13.88 -6.77
CA LEU A 43 -0.15 12.89 -5.70
C LEU A 43 1.15 12.09 -5.58
N GLU A 44 1.75 11.69 -6.70
CA GLU A 44 3.02 10.96 -6.73
C GLU A 44 4.17 11.78 -6.13
N LYS A 45 4.31 13.05 -6.55
CA LYS A 45 5.37 13.95 -6.07
C LYS A 45 5.17 14.32 -4.60
N ALA A 46 3.94 14.57 -4.17
CA ALA A 46 3.62 14.81 -2.77
C ALA A 46 3.91 13.57 -1.91
N ALA A 47 3.54 12.37 -2.37
CA ALA A 47 3.87 11.12 -1.69
C ALA A 47 5.39 10.93 -1.54
N GLN A 48 6.16 11.24 -2.59
CA GLN A 48 7.63 11.20 -2.54
C GLN A 48 8.19 12.14 -1.47
N LEU A 49 7.72 13.40 -1.45
CA LEU A 49 8.16 14.39 -0.46
C LEU A 49 7.79 13.99 0.97
N PHE A 50 6.56 13.48 1.20
CA PHE A 50 6.14 13.00 2.50
C PHE A 50 6.99 11.83 3.00
N CYS A 51 7.37 10.91 2.13
CA CYS A 51 8.25 9.80 2.49
C CYS A 51 9.68 10.24 2.80
N VAL A 52 10.21 11.28 2.12
CA VAL A 52 11.62 11.71 2.25
C VAL A 52 11.80 12.75 3.35
N LYS A 53 10.97 13.80 3.36
CA LYS A 53 11.08 14.93 4.33
C LYS A 53 10.20 14.71 5.57
N GLY A 54 9.23 13.79 5.52
CA GLY A 54 8.13 13.67 6.48
C GLY A 54 6.98 14.61 6.14
N TYR A 55 5.78 14.25 6.60
CA TYR A 55 4.58 15.05 6.36
C TYR A 55 4.72 16.45 6.97
N ASP A 56 5.07 16.57 8.25
CA ASP A 56 5.09 17.84 8.95
C ASP A 56 6.08 18.83 8.35
N SER A 57 7.24 18.36 7.92
CA SER A 57 8.33 19.16 7.34
C SER A 57 8.13 19.55 5.87
N THR A 58 7.07 19.02 5.21
CA THR A 58 6.75 19.33 3.81
C THR A 58 5.71 20.43 3.73
N SER A 59 6.00 21.50 2.99
CA SER A 59 5.05 22.60 2.73
C SER A 59 4.33 22.45 1.39
N MET A 60 3.21 23.15 1.22
CA MET A 60 2.52 23.25 -0.08
C MET A 60 3.38 23.93 -1.16
N SER A 61 4.33 24.78 -0.77
CA SER A 61 5.28 25.39 -1.69
C SER A 61 6.30 24.37 -2.18
N ASP A 62 6.87 23.53 -1.28
CA ASP A 62 7.78 22.45 -1.69
C ASP A 62 7.12 21.52 -2.72
N ILE A 63 5.82 21.19 -2.51
CA ILE A 63 5.08 20.33 -3.42
C ILE A 63 4.86 21.02 -4.77
N ALA A 64 4.48 22.31 -4.77
CA ALA A 64 4.28 23.08 -5.99
C ALA A 64 5.56 23.16 -6.83
N ASP A 65 6.69 23.45 -6.18
CA ASP A 65 8.02 23.51 -6.80
C ASP A 65 8.44 22.15 -7.38
N GLU A 66 8.26 21.07 -6.64
CA GLU A 66 8.58 19.70 -7.11
C GLU A 66 7.73 19.26 -8.29
N VAL A 67 6.47 19.71 -8.36
CA VAL A 67 5.55 19.44 -9.48
C VAL A 67 5.79 20.38 -10.67
N GLY A 68 6.46 21.51 -10.46
CA GLY A 68 6.67 22.57 -11.47
C GLY A 68 5.39 23.35 -11.79
N ILE A 69 4.63 23.73 -10.74
CA ILE A 69 3.43 24.60 -10.85
C ILE A 69 3.47 25.69 -9.77
N THR A 70 2.63 26.70 -9.96
CA THR A 70 2.46 27.71 -8.91
C THR A 70 1.67 27.13 -7.73
N LYS A 71 1.89 27.68 -6.53
CA LYS A 71 1.11 27.32 -5.34
C LYS A 71 -0.40 27.50 -5.55
N ALA A 72 -0.81 28.55 -6.26
CA ALA A 72 -2.21 28.78 -6.64
C ALA A 72 -2.72 27.67 -7.59
N GLY A 73 -1.89 27.23 -8.54
CA GLY A 73 -2.17 26.11 -9.42
C GLY A 73 -2.33 24.79 -8.65
N LEU A 74 -1.57 24.58 -7.58
CA LEU A 74 -1.72 23.39 -6.73
C LEU A 74 -3.07 23.40 -5.99
N TYR A 75 -3.48 24.55 -5.42
CA TYR A 75 -4.77 24.69 -4.76
C TYR A 75 -6.00 24.55 -5.68
N TYR A 76 -5.81 24.62 -6.99
CA TYR A 76 -6.87 24.26 -7.95
C TYR A 76 -7.18 22.76 -7.92
N PHE A 77 -6.20 21.92 -7.61
CA PHE A 77 -6.38 20.46 -7.58
C PHE A 77 -6.71 19.91 -6.20
N VAL A 78 -6.29 20.58 -5.13
CA VAL A 78 -6.38 20.09 -3.74
C VAL A 78 -6.67 21.22 -2.76
N GLU A 79 -7.41 20.92 -1.70
CA GLU A 79 -7.80 21.90 -0.68
C GLU A 79 -6.64 22.30 0.26
N GLY A 80 -5.65 21.39 0.41
CA GLY A 80 -4.51 21.59 1.30
C GLY A 80 -3.67 20.35 1.50
N LYS A 81 -2.71 20.43 2.41
CA LYS A 81 -1.75 19.35 2.67
C LYS A 81 -2.41 18.10 3.23
N GLU A 82 -3.38 18.26 4.14
CA GLU A 82 -4.15 17.15 4.69
C GLU A 82 -5.03 16.46 3.64
N HIS A 83 -5.65 17.24 2.74
CA HIS A 83 -6.41 16.67 1.61
C HIS A 83 -5.49 15.88 0.66
N LEU A 84 -4.27 16.35 0.40
CA LEU A 84 -3.27 15.58 -0.35
C LEU A 84 -2.95 14.26 0.34
N LEU A 85 -2.68 14.29 1.64
CA LEU A 85 -2.40 13.08 2.40
C LEU A 85 -3.58 12.10 2.37
N TYR A 86 -4.80 12.61 2.52
CA TYR A 86 -6.02 11.82 2.39
C TYR A 86 -6.09 11.14 1.01
N LEU A 87 -5.92 11.91 -0.08
CA LEU A 87 -6.00 11.37 -1.43
C LEU A 87 -4.92 10.32 -1.74
N ILE A 88 -3.70 10.53 -1.25
CA ILE A 88 -2.60 9.56 -1.41
C ILE A 88 -2.90 8.28 -0.63
N THR A 89 -3.39 8.41 0.60
CA THR A 89 -3.75 7.26 1.44
C THR A 89 -4.93 6.49 0.85
N ASP A 90 -5.96 7.20 0.39
CA ASP A 90 -7.14 6.63 -0.24
C ASP A 90 -6.79 5.87 -1.52
N TYR A 91 -5.94 6.45 -2.37
CA TYR A 91 -5.39 5.79 -3.56
C TYR A 91 -4.60 4.51 -3.22
N GLY A 92 -3.78 4.55 -2.17
CA GLY A 92 -3.05 3.36 -1.72
C GLY A 92 -4.00 2.24 -1.23
N LEU A 93 -5.13 2.60 -0.61
CA LEU A 93 -6.16 1.65 -0.23
C LEU A 93 -6.98 1.15 -1.44
N ASP A 94 -7.15 1.94 -2.50
CA ASP A 94 -7.71 1.48 -3.77
C ASP A 94 -6.80 0.42 -4.41
N LEU A 95 -5.48 0.68 -4.44
CA LEU A 95 -4.50 -0.31 -4.93
C LEU A 95 -4.56 -1.61 -4.11
N LEU A 96 -4.68 -1.52 -2.78
CA LEU A 96 -4.85 -2.70 -1.93
C LEU A 96 -6.12 -3.48 -2.28
N ASP A 97 -7.23 -2.80 -2.50
CA ASP A 97 -8.47 -3.45 -2.92
C ASP A 97 -8.30 -4.13 -4.29
N GLU A 98 -7.79 -3.41 -5.28
CA GLU A 98 -7.65 -3.89 -6.66
C GLU A 98 -6.64 -5.06 -6.76
N THR A 99 -5.48 -4.96 -6.09
CA THR A 99 -4.38 -5.91 -6.27
C THR A 99 -4.40 -7.09 -5.29
N VAL A 100 -5.10 -6.95 -4.17
CA VAL A 100 -5.18 -8.00 -3.14
C VAL A 100 -6.62 -8.50 -2.96
N VAL A 101 -7.55 -7.59 -2.61
CA VAL A 101 -8.90 -8.01 -2.19
C VAL A 101 -9.72 -8.57 -3.36
N GLN A 102 -9.72 -7.89 -4.51
CA GLN A 102 -10.51 -8.33 -5.67
C GLN A 102 -10.04 -9.67 -6.26
N PRO A 103 -8.72 -9.95 -6.40
CA PRO A 103 -8.27 -11.29 -6.76
C PRO A 103 -8.69 -12.36 -5.76
N LEU A 104 -8.57 -12.10 -4.45
CA LEU A 104 -8.96 -13.05 -3.40
C LEU A 104 -10.46 -13.40 -3.43
N LYS A 105 -11.33 -12.43 -3.76
CA LYS A 105 -12.78 -12.67 -3.88
C LYS A 105 -13.15 -13.66 -5.00
N LYS A 106 -12.25 -13.91 -5.95
CA LYS A 106 -12.46 -14.83 -7.06
C LYS A 106 -12.07 -16.28 -6.73
N LEU A 107 -11.41 -16.50 -5.59
CA LEU A 107 -11.01 -17.83 -5.16
C LEU A 107 -12.19 -18.56 -4.53
N GLU A 108 -12.33 -19.83 -4.86
CA GLU A 108 -13.40 -20.70 -4.36
C GLU A 108 -12.99 -21.40 -3.06
N ASP A 109 -11.75 -21.94 -3.01
CA ASP A 109 -11.25 -22.65 -1.84
C ASP A 109 -10.61 -21.71 -0.81
N PRO A 110 -11.09 -21.68 0.45
CA PRO A 110 -10.51 -20.89 1.52
C PRO A 110 -9.03 -21.21 1.84
N LYS A 111 -8.54 -22.42 1.55
CA LYS A 111 -7.13 -22.78 1.75
C LYS A 111 -6.20 -21.96 0.85
N ASP A 112 -6.64 -21.72 -0.37
CA ASP A 112 -5.88 -20.92 -1.33
C ASP A 112 -5.80 -19.44 -0.91
N PHE A 113 -6.80 -18.96 -0.15
CA PHE A 113 -6.84 -17.56 0.30
C PHE A 113 -5.62 -17.17 1.12
N LEU A 114 -5.18 -18.01 2.05
CA LEU A 114 -4.05 -17.64 2.92
C LEU A 114 -2.76 -17.54 2.11
N THR A 115 -2.53 -18.49 1.22
CA THR A 115 -1.35 -18.50 0.34
C THR A 115 -1.37 -17.30 -0.62
N GLU A 116 -2.50 -17.07 -1.29
CA GLU A 116 -2.61 -15.99 -2.26
C GLU A 116 -2.63 -14.62 -1.58
N LEU A 117 -3.26 -14.47 -0.42
CA LEU A 117 -3.19 -13.26 0.39
C LEU A 117 -1.75 -12.88 0.72
N ILE A 118 -0.96 -13.83 1.23
CA ILE A 118 0.45 -13.59 1.59
C ILE A 118 1.23 -13.16 0.36
N LYS A 119 1.08 -13.85 -0.75
CA LYS A 119 1.76 -13.55 -2.01
C LYS A 119 1.41 -12.16 -2.55
N LEU A 120 0.12 -11.87 -2.72
CA LEU A 120 -0.36 -10.59 -3.28
C LEU A 120 -0.01 -9.42 -2.36
N HIS A 121 -0.18 -9.58 -1.04
CA HIS A 121 0.16 -8.52 -0.09
C HIS A 121 1.67 -8.26 -0.04
N THR A 122 2.50 -9.32 -0.04
CA THR A 122 3.96 -9.18 -0.12
C THR A 122 4.36 -8.45 -1.40
N HIS A 123 3.79 -8.84 -2.54
CA HIS A 123 4.02 -8.17 -3.81
C HIS A 123 3.68 -6.69 -3.76
N MET A 124 2.51 -6.33 -3.23
CA MET A 124 2.10 -4.94 -3.05
C MET A 124 3.08 -4.16 -2.17
N VAL A 125 3.44 -4.70 -1.01
CA VAL A 125 4.36 -4.04 -0.06
C VAL A 125 5.72 -3.78 -0.69
N LEU A 126 6.23 -4.69 -1.49
CA LEU A 126 7.54 -4.58 -2.13
C LEU A 126 7.54 -3.67 -3.35
N ASN A 127 6.45 -3.64 -4.12
CA ASN A 127 6.38 -2.88 -5.37
C ASN A 127 5.71 -1.50 -5.23
N ARG A 128 5.04 -1.23 -4.10
CA ARG A 128 4.40 0.06 -3.78
C ARG A 128 4.83 0.61 -2.41
N PRO A 129 6.14 0.69 -2.13
CA PRO A 129 6.64 1.00 -0.79
C PRO A 129 6.28 2.42 -0.30
N ARG A 130 6.06 3.38 -1.20
CA ARG A 130 5.68 4.76 -0.83
C ARG A 130 4.26 4.80 -0.31
N GLU A 131 3.32 4.21 -1.07
CA GLU A 131 1.91 4.13 -0.72
C GLU A 131 1.73 3.38 0.60
N VAL A 132 2.43 2.24 0.76
CA VAL A 132 2.42 1.45 2.00
C VAL A 132 2.97 2.25 3.17
N THR A 133 4.10 2.97 3.00
CA THR A 133 4.68 3.81 4.05
C THR A 133 3.67 4.87 4.52
N ILE A 134 3.01 5.57 3.61
CA ILE A 134 2.02 6.59 3.95
C ILE A 134 0.81 5.96 4.65
N ILE A 135 0.27 4.85 4.13
CA ILE A 135 -0.84 4.14 4.76
C ILE A 135 -0.51 3.75 6.21
N LEU A 136 0.72 3.35 6.50
CA LEU A 136 1.10 2.83 7.82
C LEU A 136 1.51 3.94 8.81
N HIS A 137 2.21 4.98 8.36
CA HIS A 137 2.86 5.95 9.25
C HIS A 137 2.11 7.27 9.45
N GLU A 138 1.44 7.80 8.43
CA GLU A 138 0.86 9.15 8.50
C GLU A 138 -0.56 9.19 9.12
N ARG A 139 -0.88 8.18 9.93
CA ARG A 139 -2.22 8.03 10.54
C ARG A 139 -2.61 9.17 11.47
N THR A 140 -1.66 9.80 12.13
CA THR A 140 -1.91 10.87 13.12
C THR A 140 -2.14 12.23 12.49
N ALA A 141 -1.71 12.43 11.24
CA ALA A 141 -1.83 13.70 10.53
C ALA A 141 -3.21 13.93 9.88
N LEU A 142 -4.05 12.89 9.79
CA LEU A 142 -5.44 13.02 9.30
C LEU A 142 -6.39 13.28 10.47
N THR A 143 -7.33 14.23 10.28
CA THR A 143 -8.33 14.61 11.26
C THR A 143 -9.76 14.48 10.70
N GLY A 144 -10.77 14.64 11.55
CA GLY A 144 -12.18 14.71 11.17
C GLY A 144 -12.61 13.64 10.16
N VAL A 145 -13.33 14.07 9.12
CA VAL A 145 -13.94 13.20 8.10
C VAL A 145 -12.90 12.39 7.32
N TYR A 146 -11.71 12.94 7.03
CA TYR A 146 -10.65 12.22 6.31
C TYR A 146 -10.14 11.05 7.13
N ARG A 147 -9.86 11.28 8.41
CA ARG A 147 -9.44 10.23 9.34
C ARG A 147 -10.47 9.12 9.46
N GLU A 148 -11.74 9.46 9.62
CA GLU A 148 -12.83 8.48 9.75
C GLU A 148 -12.97 7.60 8.51
N LYS A 149 -12.91 8.19 7.31
CA LYS A 149 -12.97 7.45 6.04
C LYS A 149 -11.82 6.45 5.92
N ILE A 150 -10.58 6.89 6.20
CA ILE A 150 -9.40 6.02 6.11
C ILE A 150 -9.45 4.91 7.16
N LEU A 151 -9.80 5.21 8.41
CA LEU A 151 -9.92 4.21 9.48
C LEU A 151 -11.00 3.17 9.15
N ARG A 152 -12.14 3.58 8.58
CA ARG A 152 -13.20 2.66 8.15
C ARG A 152 -12.66 1.69 7.08
N ARG A 153 -12.03 2.18 6.01
CA ARG A 153 -11.46 1.34 4.95
C ARG A 153 -10.42 0.36 5.48
N LYS A 154 -9.52 0.81 6.36
CA LYS A 154 -8.54 -0.07 7.03
C LYS A 154 -9.23 -1.15 7.84
N LYS A 155 -10.26 -0.80 8.61
CA LYS A 155 -11.05 -1.76 9.40
C LYS A 155 -11.76 -2.78 8.51
N GLU A 156 -12.32 -2.34 7.38
CA GLU A 156 -12.95 -3.22 6.39
C GLU A 156 -11.97 -4.27 5.87
N TYR A 157 -10.74 -3.87 5.53
CA TYR A 157 -9.71 -4.81 5.10
C TYR A 157 -9.30 -5.80 6.20
N ILE A 158 -9.05 -5.33 7.42
CA ILE A 158 -8.73 -6.18 8.57
C ILE A 158 -9.85 -7.19 8.81
N ASN A 159 -11.11 -6.74 8.81
CA ASN A 159 -12.27 -7.60 8.98
C ASN A 159 -12.42 -8.61 7.85
N TYR A 160 -12.11 -8.23 6.61
CA TYR A 160 -12.11 -9.14 5.48
C TYR A 160 -11.10 -10.28 5.71
N VAL A 161 -9.84 -9.97 6.02
CA VAL A 161 -8.81 -10.99 6.31
C VAL A 161 -9.22 -11.87 7.49
N ARG A 162 -9.73 -11.27 8.57
CA ARG A 162 -10.23 -12.01 9.73
C ARG A 162 -11.34 -12.98 9.35
N SER A 163 -12.27 -12.57 8.48
CA SER A 163 -13.39 -13.44 8.03
C SER A 163 -12.90 -14.65 7.25
N LEU A 164 -11.79 -14.56 6.52
CA LEU A 164 -11.16 -15.70 5.84
C LEU A 164 -10.64 -16.73 6.87
N LEU A 165 -9.94 -16.27 7.91
CA LEU A 165 -9.42 -17.15 8.96
C LEU A 165 -10.55 -17.81 9.77
N VAL A 166 -11.62 -17.08 10.09
CA VAL A 166 -12.81 -17.63 10.75
C VAL A 166 -13.46 -18.72 9.88
N ARG A 167 -13.58 -18.53 8.58
CA ARG A 167 -14.13 -19.54 7.66
C ARG A 167 -13.30 -20.83 7.64
N LEU A 168 -11.98 -20.72 7.66
CA LEU A 168 -11.10 -21.90 7.76
C LEU A 168 -11.32 -22.68 9.06
N GLN A 169 -11.48 -21.97 10.19
CA GLN A 169 -11.82 -22.59 11.47
C GLN A 169 -13.19 -23.29 11.43
N GLN A 170 -14.23 -22.62 10.91
CA GLN A 170 -15.58 -23.20 10.78
C GLN A 170 -15.63 -24.47 9.93
N ARG A 171 -14.74 -24.56 8.92
CA ARG A 171 -14.59 -25.78 8.09
C ARG A 171 -13.75 -26.87 8.76
N GLY A 172 -13.20 -26.61 9.94
CA GLY A 172 -12.30 -27.53 10.63
C GLY A 172 -10.91 -27.66 10.00
N GLU A 173 -10.55 -26.76 9.08
CA GLU A 173 -9.29 -26.75 8.33
C GLU A 173 -8.18 -25.99 9.05
N ALA A 174 -8.54 -25.17 10.03
CA ALA A 174 -7.61 -24.41 10.88
C ALA A 174 -7.73 -24.81 12.34
N ARG A 175 -6.69 -24.47 13.10
CA ARG A 175 -6.61 -24.71 14.55
C ARG A 175 -7.70 -23.90 15.28
N GLN A 176 -8.42 -24.57 16.17
CA GLN A 176 -9.51 -23.97 16.95
C GLN A 176 -9.03 -23.26 18.22
N ASP A 177 -7.81 -23.55 18.66
CA ASP A 177 -7.18 -22.97 19.83
C ASP A 177 -6.55 -21.60 19.59
N LEU A 178 -6.52 -21.12 18.35
CA LEU A 178 -6.01 -19.80 17.97
C LEU A 178 -7.13 -18.77 17.83
N ASP A 179 -6.99 -17.63 18.49
CA ASP A 179 -7.90 -16.51 18.27
C ASP A 179 -7.71 -15.92 16.85
N PRO A 180 -8.76 -15.86 16.01
CA PRO A 180 -8.64 -15.39 14.63
C PRO A 180 -8.31 -13.90 14.52
N THR A 181 -8.61 -13.10 15.57
CA THR A 181 -8.25 -11.68 15.58
C THR A 181 -6.76 -11.53 15.82
N ALA A 182 -6.20 -12.25 16.79
CA ALA A 182 -4.77 -12.26 17.03
C ALA A 182 -4.00 -12.78 15.81
N ALA A 183 -4.44 -13.89 15.20
CA ALA A 183 -3.84 -14.44 13.99
C ALA A 183 -3.86 -13.43 12.83
N THR A 184 -4.95 -12.67 12.65
CA THR A 184 -5.05 -11.60 11.66
C THR A 184 -4.01 -10.50 11.89
N PHE A 185 -3.87 -10.01 13.12
CA PHE A 185 -2.91 -8.95 13.42
C PHE A 185 -1.46 -9.43 13.34
N PHE A 186 -1.15 -10.68 13.72
CA PHE A 186 0.18 -11.24 13.50
C PHE A 186 0.52 -11.37 12.02
N LEU A 187 -0.42 -11.88 11.21
CA LEU A 187 -0.24 -11.99 9.77
C LEU A 187 -0.01 -10.62 9.12
N LEU A 188 -0.94 -9.68 9.30
CA LEU A 188 -0.85 -8.36 8.70
C LEU A 188 0.33 -7.54 9.26
N GLY A 189 0.66 -7.69 10.54
CA GLY A 189 1.83 -7.07 11.14
C GLY A 189 3.12 -7.55 10.49
N SER A 190 3.27 -8.86 10.31
CA SER A 190 4.43 -9.44 9.63
C SER A 190 4.55 -8.96 8.18
N LEU A 191 3.44 -8.99 7.43
CA LEU A 191 3.41 -8.55 6.04
C LEU A 191 3.70 -7.05 5.90
N ASN A 192 3.08 -6.23 6.74
CA ASN A 192 3.27 -4.78 6.73
C ASN A 192 4.67 -4.35 7.17
N TRP A 193 5.41 -5.17 7.92
CA TRP A 193 6.76 -4.84 8.37
C TRP A 193 7.86 -5.13 7.34
N ILE A 194 7.55 -5.87 6.27
CA ILE A 194 8.51 -6.31 5.24
C ILE A 194 9.27 -5.12 4.65
N TYR A 195 8.61 -4.01 4.32
CA TYR A 195 9.25 -2.85 3.70
C TYR A 195 10.36 -2.22 4.55
N GLN A 196 10.41 -2.49 5.85
CA GLN A 196 11.42 -1.96 6.77
C GLN A 196 12.77 -2.67 6.65
N TRP A 197 12.77 -3.96 6.42
CA TRP A 197 13.97 -4.79 6.49
C TRP A 197 14.34 -5.47 5.17
N TYR A 198 13.38 -5.72 4.29
CA TYR A 198 13.64 -6.40 3.03
C TYR A 198 14.51 -5.55 2.10
N LYS A 199 15.48 -6.21 1.45
CA LYS A 199 16.37 -5.60 0.46
C LYS A 199 16.17 -6.30 -0.88
N VAL A 200 15.88 -5.52 -1.93
CA VAL A 200 15.67 -6.05 -3.29
C VAL A 200 16.92 -6.75 -3.83
N ASP A 201 18.10 -6.19 -3.51
CA ASP A 201 19.40 -6.76 -3.92
C ASP A 201 19.96 -7.73 -2.87
N GLY A 202 19.12 -8.17 -1.93
CA GLY A 202 19.50 -9.14 -0.89
C GLY A 202 19.45 -10.58 -1.39
N PRO A 203 19.89 -11.54 -0.56
CA PRO A 203 19.95 -12.95 -0.93
C PRO A 203 18.57 -13.62 -1.04
N LEU A 204 17.52 -12.99 -0.55
CA LEU A 204 16.15 -13.53 -0.52
C LEU A 204 15.31 -12.88 -1.61
N ALA A 205 14.94 -13.64 -2.63
CA ALA A 205 14.03 -13.17 -3.68
C ALA A 205 12.59 -12.98 -3.15
N GLU A 206 11.80 -12.12 -3.79
CA GLU A 206 10.41 -11.84 -3.42
C GLU A 206 9.55 -13.12 -3.32
N GLU A 207 9.67 -14.00 -4.31
CA GLU A 207 8.92 -15.26 -4.35
C GLU A 207 9.31 -16.21 -3.22
N GLN A 208 10.60 -16.26 -2.89
CA GLN A 208 11.10 -17.03 -1.76
C GLN A 208 10.57 -16.48 -0.44
N LEU A 209 10.58 -15.14 -0.26
CA LEU A 209 10.02 -14.51 0.92
C LEU A 209 8.53 -14.86 1.09
N ALA A 210 7.73 -14.71 0.03
CA ALA A 210 6.31 -15.07 0.07
C ALA A 210 6.11 -16.56 0.39
N THR A 211 6.95 -17.43 -0.14
CA THR A 211 6.93 -18.88 0.14
C THR A 211 7.24 -19.17 1.61
N GLU A 212 8.28 -18.56 2.18
CA GLU A 212 8.64 -18.79 3.59
C GLU A 212 7.57 -18.24 4.54
N LEU A 213 7.01 -17.08 4.26
CA LEU A 213 5.87 -16.54 5.01
C LEU A 213 4.65 -17.46 4.91
N THR A 214 4.36 -17.97 3.72
CA THR A 214 3.26 -18.94 3.54
C THR A 214 3.48 -20.19 4.38
N LYS A 215 4.68 -20.80 4.34
CA LYS A 215 5.01 -21.96 5.17
C LYS A 215 4.84 -21.67 6.66
N LEU A 216 5.32 -20.51 7.12
CA LEU A 216 5.24 -20.10 8.52
C LEU A 216 3.77 -19.99 8.99
N PHE A 217 2.95 -19.27 8.23
CA PHE A 217 1.56 -19.03 8.62
C PHE A 217 0.66 -20.25 8.39
N THR A 218 0.84 -20.98 7.30
CA THR A 218 0.03 -22.19 7.05
C THR A 218 0.32 -23.28 8.08
N ARG A 219 1.60 -23.56 8.39
CA ARG A 219 1.97 -24.55 9.42
C ARG A 219 1.59 -24.12 10.84
N GLY A 220 1.53 -22.82 11.11
CA GLY A 220 1.12 -22.29 12.41
C GLY A 220 -0.38 -22.23 12.61
N PHE A 221 -1.17 -22.05 11.53
CA PHE A 221 -2.61 -21.78 11.59
C PHE A 221 -3.47 -22.93 11.04
N LEU A 222 -3.07 -23.59 9.96
CA LEU A 222 -3.80 -24.72 9.38
C LEU A 222 -3.51 -26.03 10.15
N LYS A 223 -4.38 -27.01 9.98
CA LYS A 223 -4.19 -28.38 10.45
C LYS A 223 -3.44 -29.23 9.45
#